data_b8c1576efa03a6ed314f022649c7197c
#
_entry.id   b8c1576efa03a6ed314f022649c7197c
#
_cell.length_a   1.000
_cell.length_b   1.000
_cell.length_c   1.000
_cell.angle_alpha   90.00
_cell.angle_beta   90.00
_cell.angle_gamma   90.00
#
_symmetry.space_group_name_H-M   'P 1'
#
loop_
_entity.id
_entity.type
_entity.pdbx_description
1 polymer ?
#
loop_
_entity_poly.entity_id
_entity_poly.type
_entity_poly.pdbx_seq_one_letter_code
_entity_poly.pdbx_strand_id
1 'polypeptide(L)'
;MINRVLIRIKVVQLLYSYLLTRSEFKIEALPESPTRDKRFAHAMYIDTLLFIMQLSGFRFHKDFDSALLSSMGDNKYLNSNKIIRALASDDRLRSVIAKESQSLSNFNECAKEIFEKIVNSSIYRSYIRLKSKDVNEDLKFWTVIIATVLAKDEHFMECARKNADFTLSGFERGIQMAIETLSSYSDTKSTLNEARNSLDKSLDKAREL
;
A
#
# COMPACT_ATOMS: atom_id res chain seq x y z
N MET A 1 50.74 9.20 20.69
CA MET A 1 50.18 10.57 20.52
C MET A 1 49.25 10.57 19.29
N ILE A 2 48.00 10.86 19.47
CA ILE A 2 47.08 10.96 18.33
C ILE A 2 47.35 12.30 17.66
N ASN A 3 47.70 12.26 16.37
CA ASN A 3 48.02 13.48 15.62
C ASN A 3 46.73 14.27 15.33
N ARG A 4 46.51 15.38 16.03
CA ARG A 4 45.34 16.25 15.90
C ARG A 4 45.11 16.76 14.46
N VAL A 5 46.19 16.88 13.69
CA VAL A 5 46.11 17.30 12.27
C VAL A 5 45.46 16.21 11.43
N LEU A 6 45.84 14.95 11.64
CA LEU A 6 45.24 13.81 10.92
C LEU A 6 43.74 13.64 11.24
N ILE A 7 43.36 13.89 12.50
CA ILE A 7 41.94 13.87 12.89
C ILE A 7 41.17 14.95 12.17
N ARG A 8 41.69 16.19 12.11
CA ARG A 8 41.04 17.31 11.38
C ARG A 8 40.90 17.01 9.90
N ILE A 9 41.93 16.48 9.25
CA ILE A 9 41.87 16.07 7.84
C ILE A 9 40.83 15.01 7.64
N LYS A 10 40.72 14.01 8.51
CA LYS A 10 39.75 12.94 8.44
C LYS A 10 38.30 13.47 8.58
N VAL A 11 38.10 14.41 9.53
CA VAL A 11 36.79 15.07 9.72
C VAL A 11 36.39 15.88 8.50
N VAL A 12 37.32 16.65 7.91
CA VAL A 12 37.05 17.42 6.69
C VAL A 12 36.73 16.49 5.50
N GLN A 13 37.48 15.38 5.35
CA GLN A 13 37.23 14.39 4.32
C GLN A 13 35.84 13.74 4.49
N LEU A 14 35.46 13.41 5.72
CA LEU A 14 34.11 12.86 6.03
C LEU A 14 33.00 13.88 5.75
N LEU A 15 33.19 15.14 6.14
CA LEU A 15 32.23 16.21 5.86
C LEU A 15 32.10 16.48 4.35
N TYR A 16 33.23 16.47 3.63
CA TYR A 16 33.24 16.67 2.19
C TYR A 16 32.59 15.51 1.45
N SER A 17 32.91 14.28 1.82
CA SER A 17 32.20 13.07 1.36
C SER A 17 30.72 13.15 1.62
N TYR A 18 30.33 13.56 2.83
CA TYR A 18 28.96 13.77 3.22
C TYR A 18 28.26 14.83 2.37
N LEU A 19 28.90 15.94 2.09
CA LEU A 19 28.35 17.02 1.25
C LEU A 19 28.21 16.62 -0.23
N LEU A 20 29.18 15.88 -0.76
CA LEU A 20 29.13 15.39 -2.14
C LEU A 20 28.04 14.31 -2.31
N THR A 21 27.95 13.40 -1.38
CA THR A 21 26.94 12.35 -1.42
C THR A 21 25.54 12.86 -1.08
N ARG A 22 25.43 14.00 -0.40
CA ARG A 22 24.13 14.64 -0.09
C ARG A 22 23.37 15.11 -1.34
N SER A 23 24.02 15.38 -2.43
CA SER A 23 23.38 15.79 -3.69
C SER A 23 23.00 14.60 -4.59
N GLU A 24 23.74 13.51 -4.50
CA GLU A 24 23.51 12.31 -5.33
C GLU A 24 22.83 11.17 -4.55
N PHE A 25 23.15 11.04 -3.29
CA PHE A 25 22.34 10.26 -2.37
C PHE A 25 21.48 11.26 -1.60
N LYS A 26 20.18 11.27 -1.83
CA LYS A 26 19.28 11.57 -0.72
C LYS A 26 19.74 10.61 0.36
N ILE A 27 20.51 11.12 1.35
CA ILE A 27 20.82 10.32 2.51
C ILE A 27 19.48 10.09 3.21
N GLU A 28 18.83 9.04 2.84
CA GLU A 28 17.83 8.34 3.63
C GLU A 28 18.49 7.71 4.88
N ALA A 29 19.70 8.14 5.19
CA ALA A 29 20.52 7.67 6.28
C ALA A 29 20.58 8.64 7.45
N LEU A 30 19.48 9.24 7.81
CA LEU A 30 19.13 9.20 9.24
C LEU A 30 18.73 7.74 9.47
N PRO A 31 19.26 7.04 10.52
CA PRO A 31 18.70 5.76 10.90
C PRO A 31 17.22 6.00 10.99
N GLU A 32 16.44 5.42 10.06
CA GLU A 32 15.01 5.62 9.98
C GLU A 32 14.52 5.37 11.39
N SER A 33 13.98 6.41 12.02
CA SER A 33 13.49 6.24 13.38
C SER A 33 12.54 5.05 13.31
N PRO A 34 12.75 3.97 14.07
CA PRO A 34 11.88 2.79 14.02
C PRO A 34 10.40 3.16 14.14
N THR A 35 10.13 4.29 14.79
CA THR A 35 8.79 4.88 14.93
C THR A 35 8.28 5.51 13.64
N ARG A 36 9.12 6.17 12.84
CA ARG A 36 8.74 6.76 11.54
C ARG A 36 8.41 5.67 10.54
N ASP A 37 9.30 4.69 10.43
CA ASP A 37 9.13 3.53 9.55
C ASP A 37 7.83 2.77 9.87
N LYS A 38 7.57 2.52 11.15
CA LYS A 38 6.36 1.87 11.61
C LYS A 38 5.08 2.68 11.30
N ARG A 39 5.10 3.99 11.54
CA ARG A 39 3.96 4.87 11.23
C ARG A 39 3.67 4.86 9.74
N PHE A 40 4.72 4.99 8.92
CA PHE A 40 4.55 4.97 7.48
C PHE A 40 4.09 3.60 6.97
N ALA A 41 4.64 2.50 7.50
CA ALA A 41 4.19 1.15 7.16
C ALA A 41 2.70 0.93 7.47
N HIS A 42 2.23 1.43 8.62
CA HIS A 42 0.82 1.36 8.97
C HIS A 42 -0.05 2.21 8.03
N ALA A 43 0.35 3.45 7.76
CA ALA A 43 -0.36 4.32 6.82
C ALA A 43 -0.43 3.68 5.42
N MET A 44 0.70 3.17 4.90
CA MET A 44 0.79 2.52 3.60
C MET A 44 -0.07 1.24 3.52
N TYR A 45 -0.14 0.48 4.62
CA TYR A 45 -1.02 -0.67 4.73
C TYR A 45 -2.50 -0.27 4.54
N ILE A 46 -2.97 0.73 5.28
CA ILE A 46 -4.34 1.24 5.19
C ILE A 46 -4.60 1.83 3.80
N ASP A 47 -3.68 2.64 3.28
CA ASP A 47 -3.79 3.25 1.96
C ASP A 47 -3.87 2.19 0.85
N THR A 48 -3.11 1.10 0.95
CA THR A 48 -3.16 -0.01 -0.01
C THR A 48 -4.54 -0.69 -0.02
N LEU A 49 -5.09 -1.00 1.16
CA LEU A 49 -6.43 -1.59 1.27
C LEU A 49 -7.50 -0.65 0.71
N LEU A 50 -7.41 0.63 1.04
CA LEU A 50 -8.35 1.62 0.56
C LEU A 50 -8.23 1.83 -0.95
N PHE A 51 -7.02 1.85 -1.49
CA PHE A 51 -6.77 2.01 -2.92
C PHE A 51 -7.40 0.87 -3.74
N ILE A 52 -7.23 -0.39 -3.33
CA ILE A 52 -7.86 -1.52 -4.04
C ILE A 52 -9.41 -1.48 -3.95
N MET A 53 -9.96 -1.01 -2.83
CA MET A 53 -11.41 -0.81 -2.71
C MET A 53 -11.90 0.29 -3.66
N GLN A 54 -11.18 1.40 -3.77
CA GLN A 54 -11.52 2.49 -4.69
C GLN A 54 -11.40 2.09 -6.15
N LEU A 55 -10.33 1.37 -6.53
CA LEU A 55 -10.20 0.79 -7.88
C LEU A 55 -11.35 -0.17 -8.22
N SER A 56 -11.98 -0.74 -7.20
CA SER A 56 -13.16 -1.61 -7.34
C SER A 56 -14.49 -0.83 -7.33
N GLY A 57 -14.46 0.50 -7.29
CA GLY A 57 -15.64 1.35 -7.39
C GLY A 57 -16.29 1.72 -6.05
N PHE A 58 -15.67 1.40 -4.91
CA PHE A 58 -16.18 1.81 -3.60
C PHE A 58 -15.70 3.23 -3.24
N ARG A 59 -16.62 4.07 -2.78
CA ARG A 59 -16.36 5.48 -2.44
C ARG A 59 -16.30 5.66 -0.93
N PHE A 60 -15.16 6.05 -0.41
CA PHE A 60 -14.97 6.32 1.03
C PHE A 60 -14.65 7.77 1.32
N HIS A 61 -14.10 8.52 0.35
CA HIS A 61 -13.71 9.91 0.47
C HIS A 61 -14.35 10.79 -0.60
N LYS A 62 -14.65 12.04 -0.22
CA LYS A 62 -15.13 13.06 -1.15
C LYS A 62 -14.05 13.51 -2.14
N ASP A 63 -12.78 13.33 -1.75
CA ASP A 63 -11.63 13.85 -2.48
C ASP A 63 -11.11 12.89 -3.57
N PHE A 64 -11.63 11.65 -3.61
CA PHE A 64 -11.33 10.77 -4.74
C PHE A 64 -12.13 11.24 -5.94
N ASP A 65 -11.43 11.61 -7.02
CA ASP A 65 -12.02 12.22 -8.20
C ASP A 65 -13.16 11.36 -8.78
N SER A 66 -14.38 11.87 -8.68
CA SER A 66 -15.57 11.18 -9.18
C SER A 66 -15.55 11.01 -10.71
N ALA A 67 -14.84 11.89 -11.43
CA ALA A 67 -14.63 11.78 -12.86
C ALA A 67 -13.69 10.62 -13.19
N LEU A 68 -12.67 10.39 -12.37
CA LEU A 68 -11.77 9.25 -12.51
C LEU A 68 -12.52 7.93 -12.35
N LEU A 69 -13.38 7.84 -11.33
CA LEU A 69 -14.21 6.65 -11.09
C LEU A 69 -15.23 6.41 -12.21
N SER A 70 -15.83 7.45 -12.77
CA SER A 70 -16.74 7.30 -13.91
C SER A 70 -16.00 6.87 -15.18
N SER A 71 -14.72 7.27 -15.35
CA SER A 71 -13.89 6.84 -16.48
C SER A 71 -13.40 5.40 -16.35
N MET A 72 -13.26 4.88 -15.12
CA MET A 72 -12.90 3.47 -14.86
C MET A 72 -14.06 2.52 -15.13
N GLY A 73 -15.27 3.06 -15.31
CA GLY A 73 -16.49 2.32 -15.59
C GLY A 73 -16.98 1.48 -14.42
N ASP A 74 -18.19 0.97 -14.56
CA ASP A 74 -18.72 -0.05 -13.65
C ASP A 74 -18.07 -1.40 -13.95
N ASN A 75 -16.82 -1.58 -13.51
CA ASN A 75 -16.16 -2.87 -13.67
C ASN A 75 -16.84 -3.89 -12.76
N LYS A 76 -17.90 -4.51 -13.29
CA LYS A 76 -18.72 -5.49 -12.56
C LYS A 76 -17.92 -6.62 -11.93
N TYR A 77 -16.76 -6.96 -12.50
CA TYR A 77 -15.93 -8.06 -11.98
C TYR A 77 -15.18 -7.65 -10.72
N LEU A 78 -14.64 -6.44 -10.67
CA LEU A 78 -13.97 -5.92 -9.48
C LEU A 78 -14.99 -5.54 -8.39
N ASN A 79 -16.08 -4.89 -8.78
CA ASN A 79 -17.16 -4.49 -7.86
C ASN A 79 -17.89 -5.69 -7.23
N SER A 80 -18.02 -6.82 -7.94
CA SER A 80 -18.63 -8.04 -7.41
C SER A 80 -17.70 -8.87 -6.53
N ASN A 81 -16.41 -8.52 -6.42
CA ASN A 81 -15.44 -9.23 -5.62
C ASN A 81 -15.89 -9.25 -4.14
N LYS A 82 -16.00 -10.46 -3.57
CA LYS A 82 -16.57 -10.69 -2.23
C LYS A 82 -15.70 -10.10 -1.13
N ILE A 83 -14.38 -10.14 -1.32
CA ILE A 83 -13.41 -9.63 -0.34
C ILE A 83 -13.47 -8.11 -0.29
N ILE A 84 -13.49 -7.45 -1.45
CA ILE A 84 -13.62 -6.00 -1.49
C ILE A 84 -14.93 -5.54 -0.85
N ARG A 85 -16.02 -6.26 -1.08
CA ARG A 85 -17.29 -5.97 -0.42
C ARG A 85 -17.23 -6.18 1.10
N ALA A 86 -16.55 -7.22 1.56
CA ALA A 86 -16.35 -7.46 2.99
C ALA A 86 -15.51 -6.33 3.63
N LEU A 87 -14.39 -5.95 3.02
CA LEU A 87 -13.56 -4.82 3.46
C LEU A 87 -14.37 -3.51 3.47
N ALA A 88 -15.12 -3.24 2.41
CA ALA A 88 -15.93 -2.03 2.28
C ALA A 88 -17.08 -1.96 3.29
N SER A 89 -17.58 -3.08 3.79
CA SER A 89 -18.65 -3.13 4.81
C SER A 89 -18.11 -3.22 6.24
N ASP A 90 -16.80 -3.29 6.44
CA ASP A 90 -16.20 -3.34 7.76
C ASP A 90 -16.20 -1.98 8.45
N ASP A 91 -16.98 -1.85 9.55
CA ASP A 91 -17.15 -0.57 10.27
C ASP A 91 -15.87 -0.13 10.98
N ARG A 92 -15.04 -1.09 11.41
CA ARG A 92 -13.77 -0.79 12.05
C ARG A 92 -12.77 -0.22 11.04
N LEU A 93 -12.61 -0.89 9.90
CA LEU A 93 -11.78 -0.39 8.81
C LEU A 93 -12.26 1.00 8.35
N ARG A 94 -13.56 1.21 8.20
CA ARG A 94 -14.14 2.52 7.87
C ARG A 94 -13.80 3.58 8.91
N SER A 95 -13.85 3.24 10.21
CA SER A 95 -13.51 4.18 11.28
C SER A 95 -12.02 4.56 11.29
N VAL A 96 -11.15 3.61 10.95
CA VAL A 96 -9.70 3.85 10.81
C VAL A 96 -9.44 4.74 9.60
N ILE A 97 -10.01 4.40 8.45
CA ILE A 97 -9.92 5.19 7.22
C ILE A 97 -10.37 6.63 7.45
N ALA A 98 -11.50 6.84 8.11
CA ALA A 98 -12.03 8.19 8.38
C ALA A 98 -11.10 9.04 9.27
N LYS A 99 -10.29 8.41 10.11
CA LYS A 99 -9.35 9.09 11.01
C LYS A 99 -7.97 9.34 10.39
N GLU A 100 -7.51 8.44 9.56
CA GLU A 100 -6.09 8.36 9.14
C GLU A 100 -5.86 8.64 7.65
N SER A 101 -6.90 8.74 6.84
CA SER A 101 -6.80 8.81 5.37
C SER A 101 -6.44 10.19 4.81
N GLN A 102 -5.38 10.81 5.30
CA GLN A 102 -4.91 12.08 4.71
C GLN A 102 -4.08 11.90 3.41
N SER A 103 -3.61 10.69 3.11
CA SER A 103 -2.64 10.46 2.02
C SER A 103 -3.24 10.01 0.70
N LEU A 104 -4.52 9.63 0.66
CA LEU A 104 -5.14 9.07 -0.55
C LEU A 104 -5.22 10.01 -1.74
N SER A 105 -5.29 11.32 -1.52
CA SER A 105 -5.24 12.30 -2.62
C SER A 105 -3.98 12.15 -3.48
N ASN A 106 -2.89 11.67 -2.88
CA ASN A 106 -1.63 11.46 -3.59
C ASN A 106 -1.71 10.32 -4.63
N PHE A 107 -2.59 9.33 -4.40
CA PHE A 107 -2.74 8.18 -5.30
C PHE A 107 -3.72 8.41 -6.46
N ASN A 108 -4.46 9.52 -6.47
CA ASN A 108 -5.37 9.86 -7.56
C ASN A 108 -4.65 9.97 -8.89
N GLU A 109 -3.42 10.49 -8.89
CA GLU A 109 -2.63 10.71 -10.10
C GLU A 109 -2.28 9.39 -10.79
N CYS A 110 -1.96 8.34 -10.03
CA CYS A 110 -1.58 7.04 -10.58
C CYS A 110 -2.76 6.07 -10.74
N ALA A 111 -3.93 6.40 -10.18
CA ALA A 111 -5.05 5.47 -10.10
C ALA A 111 -5.54 4.97 -11.47
N LYS A 112 -5.64 5.88 -12.44
CA LYS A 112 -6.07 5.53 -13.81
C LYS A 112 -5.09 4.60 -14.50
N GLU A 113 -3.81 4.94 -14.45
CA GLU A 113 -2.75 4.15 -15.08
C GLU A 113 -2.66 2.75 -14.46
N ILE A 114 -2.70 2.67 -13.13
CA ILE A 114 -2.69 1.40 -12.42
C ILE A 114 -3.92 0.58 -12.75
N PHE A 115 -5.10 1.19 -12.80
CA PHE A 115 -6.32 0.50 -13.21
C PHE A 115 -6.20 -0.10 -14.60
N GLU A 116 -5.68 0.67 -15.57
CA GLU A 116 -5.43 0.19 -16.95
C GLU A 116 -4.40 -0.96 -16.96
N LYS A 117 -3.32 -0.87 -16.18
CA LYS A 117 -2.34 -1.96 -16.02
C LYS A 117 -3.01 -3.23 -15.46
N ILE A 118 -3.87 -3.10 -14.46
CA ILE A 118 -4.61 -4.23 -13.89
C ILE A 118 -5.52 -4.88 -14.93
N VAL A 119 -6.37 -4.10 -15.59
CA VAL A 119 -7.36 -4.61 -16.56
C VAL A 119 -6.68 -5.25 -17.78
N ASN A 120 -5.54 -4.75 -18.20
CA ASN A 120 -4.75 -5.28 -19.30
C ASN A 120 -3.86 -6.47 -18.89
N SER A 121 -3.75 -6.79 -17.61
CA SER A 121 -2.91 -7.89 -17.11
C SER A 121 -3.46 -9.26 -17.51
N SER A 122 -2.56 -10.24 -17.64
CA SER A 122 -2.94 -11.64 -17.82
C SER A 122 -3.69 -12.20 -16.61
N ILE A 123 -3.37 -11.68 -15.41
CA ILE A 123 -3.99 -12.04 -14.13
C ILE A 123 -5.48 -11.69 -14.18
N TYR A 124 -5.81 -10.47 -14.57
CA TYR A 124 -7.20 -10.02 -14.68
C TYR A 124 -7.97 -10.81 -15.74
N ARG A 125 -7.36 -11.04 -16.93
CA ARG A 125 -7.99 -11.83 -17.99
C ARG A 125 -8.28 -13.27 -17.56
N SER A 126 -7.40 -13.87 -16.76
CA SER A 126 -7.62 -15.19 -16.18
C SER A 126 -8.75 -15.17 -15.15
N TYR A 127 -8.75 -14.17 -14.29
CA TYR A 127 -9.76 -13.98 -13.24
C TYR A 127 -11.17 -13.80 -13.82
N ILE A 128 -11.36 -13.02 -14.88
CA ILE A 128 -12.69 -12.81 -15.48
C ILE A 128 -13.24 -14.05 -16.21
N ARG A 129 -12.36 -14.98 -16.64
CA ARG A 129 -12.75 -16.22 -17.32
C ARG A 129 -13.23 -17.32 -16.37
N LEU A 130 -13.02 -17.16 -15.07
CA LEU A 130 -13.50 -18.13 -14.08
C LEU A 130 -15.03 -18.22 -14.14
N LYS A 131 -15.55 -19.44 -14.30
CA LYS A 131 -17.00 -19.71 -14.36
C LYS A 131 -17.70 -19.46 -13.02
N SER A 132 -17.02 -19.79 -11.91
CA SER A 132 -17.45 -19.46 -10.56
C SER A 132 -16.29 -18.82 -9.83
N LYS A 133 -16.57 -17.77 -9.06
CA LYS A 133 -15.60 -17.10 -8.21
C LYS A 133 -15.98 -17.37 -6.77
N ASP A 134 -15.11 -18.07 -6.08
CA ASP A 134 -15.20 -18.22 -4.63
C ASP A 134 -14.39 -17.13 -3.92
N VAL A 135 -14.40 -17.17 -2.60
CA VAL A 135 -13.65 -16.20 -1.78
C VAL A 135 -12.15 -16.35 -1.98
N ASN A 136 -11.65 -17.57 -2.17
CA ASN A 136 -10.24 -17.84 -2.35
C ASN A 136 -9.70 -17.30 -3.68
N GLU A 137 -10.49 -17.42 -4.76
CA GLU A 137 -10.12 -16.85 -6.05
C GLU A 137 -10.11 -15.31 -6.00
N ASP A 138 -11.07 -14.71 -5.30
CA ASP A 138 -11.13 -13.28 -5.09
C ASP A 138 -9.93 -12.76 -4.28
N LEU A 139 -9.52 -13.49 -3.24
CA LEU A 139 -8.33 -13.19 -2.43
C LEU A 139 -7.05 -13.32 -3.23
N LYS A 140 -6.90 -14.46 -3.91
CA LYS A 140 -5.73 -14.74 -4.75
C LYS A 140 -5.54 -13.67 -5.82
N PHE A 141 -6.62 -13.24 -6.45
CA PHE A 141 -6.56 -12.17 -7.44
C PHE A 141 -5.93 -10.90 -6.86
N TRP A 142 -6.47 -10.38 -5.75
CA TRP A 142 -5.94 -9.15 -5.17
C TRP A 142 -4.54 -9.31 -4.56
N THR A 143 -4.26 -10.43 -3.90
CA THR A 143 -2.91 -10.72 -3.38
C THR A 143 -1.87 -10.68 -4.50
N VAL A 144 -2.16 -11.31 -5.63
CA VAL A 144 -1.24 -11.32 -6.78
C VAL A 144 -1.14 -9.93 -7.42
N ILE A 145 -2.24 -9.18 -7.56
CA ILE A 145 -2.22 -7.80 -8.08
C ILE A 145 -1.36 -6.89 -7.20
N ILE A 146 -1.54 -6.94 -5.89
CA ILE A 146 -0.72 -6.14 -4.95
C ILE A 146 0.76 -6.51 -5.09
N ALA A 147 1.10 -7.78 -5.09
CA ALA A 147 2.49 -8.24 -5.15
C ALA A 147 3.18 -7.99 -6.50
N THR A 148 2.44 -8.02 -7.60
CA THR A 148 3.05 -7.97 -8.94
C THR A 148 2.85 -6.65 -9.67
N VAL A 149 1.78 -5.93 -9.38
CA VAL A 149 1.48 -4.64 -9.99
C VAL A 149 1.81 -3.51 -9.03
N LEU A 150 1.15 -3.42 -7.85
CA LEU A 150 1.34 -2.28 -6.95
C LEU A 150 2.75 -2.21 -6.36
N ALA A 151 3.27 -3.33 -5.84
CA ALA A 151 4.59 -3.37 -5.19
C ALA A 151 5.76 -3.01 -6.12
N LYS A 152 5.57 -3.15 -7.44
CA LYS A 152 6.62 -2.95 -8.45
C LYS A 152 6.40 -1.72 -9.32
N ASP A 153 5.31 -1.01 -9.12
CA ASP A 153 4.97 0.15 -9.92
C ASP A 153 5.68 1.39 -9.39
N GLU A 154 6.56 1.97 -10.22
CA GLU A 154 7.33 3.16 -9.85
C GLU A 154 6.42 4.36 -9.60
N HIS A 155 5.36 4.52 -10.39
CA HIS A 155 4.42 5.64 -10.25
C HIS A 155 3.63 5.54 -8.94
N PHE A 156 3.24 4.32 -8.54
CA PHE A 156 2.60 4.08 -7.24
C PHE A 156 3.55 4.42 -6.08
N MET A 157 4.81 4.02 -6.19
CA MET A 157 5.84 4.37 -5.22
C MET A 157 6.11 5.88 -5.16
N GLU A 158 6.12 6.56 -6.30
CA GLU A 158 6.27 8.04 -6.35
C GLU A 158 5.10 8.74 -5.67
N CYS A 159 3.87 8.24 -5.85
CA CYS A 159 2.71 8.74 -5.13
C CYS A 159 2.86 8.56 -3.62
N ALA A 160 3.36 7.41 -3.17
CA ALA A 160 3.65 7.15 -1.76
C ALA A 160 4.75 8.09 -1.22
N ARG A 161 5.77 8.42 -2.02
CA ARG A 161 6.87 9.34 -1.66
C ARG A 161 6.43 10.77 -1.35
N LYS A 162 5.24 11.17 -1.77
CA LYS A 162 4.66 12.48 -1.43
C LYS A 162 4.28 12.60 0.06
N ASN A 163 4.20 11.48 0.76
CA ASN A 163 4.01 11.48 2.20
C ASN A 163 5.30 11.90 2.91
N ALA A 164 5.21 12.84 3.85
CA ALA A 164 6.36 13.38 4.58
C ALA A 164 7.10 12.31 5.43
N ASP A 165 6.38 11.27 5.86
CA ASP A 165 6.93 10.15 6.63
C ASP A 165 7.43 8.99 5.75
N PHE A 166 7.47 9.15 4.43
CA PHE A 166 7.89 8.09 3.52
C PHE A 166 9.25 7.50 3.89
N THR A 167 9.30 6.17 3.92
CA THR A 167 10.51 5.36 3.99
C THR A 167 10.35 4.17 3.04
N LEU A 168 11.43 3.71 2.43
CA LEU A 168 11.36 2.57 1.51
C LEU A 168 10.98 1.28 2.24
N SER A 169 11.58 1.05 3.41
CA SER A 169 11.26 -0.10 4.27
C SER A 169 9.82 -0.06 4.78
N GLY A 170 9.31 1.13 5.11
CA GLY A 170 7.90 1.33 5.47
C GLY A 170 6.95 1.06 4.32
N PHE A 171 7.30 1.47 3.09
CA PHE A 171 6.54 1.16 1.88
C PHE A 171 6.44 -0.36 1.65
N GLU A 172 7.59 -1.04 1.62
CA GLU A 172 7.65 -2.49 1.42
C GLU A 172 6.90 -3.24 2.53
N ARG A 173 7.08 -2.81 3.79
CA ARG A 173 6.40 -3.42 4.93
C ARG A 173 4.89 -3.21 4.89
N GLY A 174 4.41 -2.02 4.53
CA GLY A 174 2.98 -1.73 4.40
C GLY A 174 2.31 -2.58 3.32
N ILE A 175 2.93 -2.68 2.15
CA ILE A 175 2.49 -3.58 1.07
C ILE A 175 2.47 -5.04 1.53
N GLN A 176 3.52 -5.49 2.21
CA GLN A 176 3.62 -6.85 2.73
C GLN A 176 2.51 -7.15 3.75
N MET A 177 2.20 -6.20 4.64
CA MET A 177 1.10 -6.35 5.60
C MET A 177 -0.26 -6.48 4.91
N ALA A 178 -0.50 -5.75 3.82
CA ALA A 178 -1.73 -5.90 3.03
C ALA A 178 -1.82 -7.28 2.39
N ILE A 179 -0.71 -7.80 1.84
CA ILE A 179 -0.62 -9.17 1.28
C ILE A 179 -0.86 -10.21 2.38
N GLU A 180 -0.22 -10.08 3.54
CA GLU A 180 -0.38 -11.00 4.68
C GLU A 180 -1.83 -11.02 5.18
N THR A 181 -2.47 -9.85 5.27
CA THR A 181 -3.87 -9.72 5.64
C THR A 181 -4.76 -10.51 4.67
N LEU A 182 -4.64 -10.26 3.38
CA LEU A 182 -5.41 -10.99 2.39
C LEU A 182 -5.09 -12.50 2.40
N SER A 183 -3.82 -12.88 2.50
CA SER A 183 -3.41 -14.29 2.53
C SER A 183 -3.95 -15.04 3.76
N SER A 184 -4.07 -14.38 4.91
CA SER A 184 -4.64 -14.97 6.12
C SER A 184 -6.11 -15.37 5.96
N TYR A 185 -6.84 -14.74 5.04
CA TYR A 185 -8.19 -15.14 4.69
C TYR A 185 -8.25 -16.46 3.91
N SER A 186 -7.21 -16.77 3.11
CA SER A 186 -7.20 -17.97 2.27
C SER A 186 -6.99 -19.26 3.07
N ASP A 187 -6.32 -19.19 4.23
CA ASP A 187 -6.03 -20.34 5.08
C ASP A 187 -7.23 -20.82 5.87
N THR A 188 -8.21 -19.97 6.06
CA THR A 188 -9.47 -20.34 6.70
C THR A 188 -10.49 -20.67 5.60
N LYS A 189 -10.95 -21.90 5.52
CA LYS A 189 -12.08 -22.36 4.67
C LYS A 189 -13.40 -21.70 5.07
N SER A 190 -13.39 -20.43 5.35
CA SER A 190 -14.31 -19.81 6.25
C SER A 190 -15.28 -18.86 5.57
N THR A 191 -16.36 -18.64 6.25
CA THR A 191 -17.40 -17.68 5.96
C THR A 191 -16.84 -16.25 6.00
N LEU A 192 -17.54 -15.30 5.35
CA LEU A 192 -17.20 -13.87 5.40
C LEU A 192 -16.98 -13.33 6.84
N ASN A 193 -17.59 -13.94 7.85
CA ASN A 193 -17.43 -13.55 9.25
C ASN A 193 -16.05 -13.91 9.82
N GLU A 194 -15.48 -15.04 9.43
CA GLU A 194 -14.12 -15.41 9.87
C GLU A 194 -13.07 -14.57 9.14
N ALA A 195 -13.31 -14.24 7.87
CA ALA A 195 -12.53 -13.27 7.13
C ALA A 195 -12.49 -11.92 7.87
N ARG A 196 -13.64 -11.43 8.32
CA ARG A 196 -13.78 -10.20 9.11
C ARG A 196 -12.96 -10.25 10.41
N ASN A 197 -13.04 -11.34 11.15
CA ASN A 197 -12.27 -11.54 12.38
C ASN A 197 -10.75 -11.55 12.12
N SER A 198 -10.34 -12.07 10.99
CA SER A 198 -8.92 -12.07 10.58
C SER A 198 -8.43 -10.65 10.25
N LEU A 199 -9.25 -9.85 9.57
CA LEU A 199 -8.96 -8.44 9.32
C LEU A 199 -8.81 -7.66 10.63
N ASP A 200 -9.71 -7.84 11.57
CA ASP A 200 -9.65 -7.19 12.88
C ASP A 200 -8.34 -7.47 13.59
N LYS A 201 -7.90 -8.73 13.64
CA LYS A 201 -6.61 -9.11 14.22
C LYS A 201 -5.43 -8.48 13.48
N SER A 202 -5.51 -8.37 12.16
CA SER A 202 -4.45 -7.76 11.35
C SER A 202 -4.36 -6.24 11.57
N LEU A 203 -5.49 -5.57 11.72
CA LEU A 203 -5.55 -4.14 12.06
C LEU A 203 -4.99 -3.86 13.46
N ASP A 204 -5.29 -4.73 14.45
CA ASP A 204 -4.71 -4.60 15.79
C ASP A 204 -3.20 -4.78 15.76
N LYS A 205 -2.72 -5.84 15.10
CA LYS A 205 -1.28 -6.08 14.92
C LYS A 205 -0.56 -4.93 14.21
N ALA A 206 -1.22 -4.30 13.23
CA ALA A 206 -0.68 -3.15 12.53
C ALA A 206 -0.53 -1.91 13.42
N ARG A 207 -1.43 -1.75 14.40
CA ARG A 207 -1.38 -0.64 15.37
C ARG A 207 -0.33 -0.80 16.46
N GLU A 208 0.02 -2.04 16.79
CA GLU A 208 1.05 -2.37 17.77
C GLU A 208 2.49 -2.21 17.23
N LEU A 209 2.63 -2.08 15.91
CA LEU A 209 3.91 -1.81 15.22
C LEU A 209 4.27 -0.34 15.24
#